data_ab82ba8e2c6d1486bf03912b424afc44
#
_entry.id   ab82ba8e2c6d1486bf03912b424afc44
#
_cell.length_a   1.000
_cell.length_b   1.000
_cell.length_c   1.000
_cell.angle_alpha   90.00
_cell.angle_beta   90.00
_cell.angle_gamma   90.00
#
_symmetry.space_group_name_H-M   'P 1'
#
loop_
_entity.id
_entity.type
_entity.pdbx_description
1 polymer ?
#
loop_
_entity_poly.entity_id
_entity_poly.type
_entity_poly.pdbx_seq_one_letter_code
_entity_poly.pdbx_strand_id
1 'polypeptide(L)'
;STTDHPSADYINVAASSTGGTLASGKVSIPGRDDLQDIPFTTASFGEPLPIATVITYTVLPAIAVDPANVEGCNPWPAGTFTGKAALIRRGVCEFGVKVLNAEQAGAEFVIVYNHATGGDGLINMGPGDVGDQVTISSIFIGNTAGEAIIEDYNNDPTSAALVVNTIAFQTG
;
A
#
# COMPACT_ATOMS: atom_id res chain seq x y z
N SER A 1 24.90 23.98 1.27
CA SER A 1 24.09 23.61 1.22
C SER A 1 23.88 23.37 1.38
N THR A 2 24.55 23.67 1.37
CA THR A 2 23.70 23.28 1.35
C THR A 2 23.40 22.87 1.35
N THR A 3 24.05 23.12 1.09
CA THR A 3 23.16 22.65 0.98
C THR A 3 22.83 22.34 0.86
N ASP A 4 23.68 22.86 0.88
CA ASP A 4 22.82 22.48 0.71
C ASP A 4 22.50 22.17 0.38
N HIS A 5 22.87 22.34 0.28
CA HIS A 5 22.03 22.04 -0.17
C HIS A 5 21.94 21.87 -0.69
N PRO A 6 22.35 21.77 -1.05
CA PRO A 6 21.62 21.56 -1.52
C PRO A 6 21.10 21.29 -1.80
N SER A 7 21.68 21.62 -2.03
CA SER A 7 20.66 21.26 -2.37
C SER A 7 20.10 20.89 -2.57
N ALA A 8 20.57 20.88 -2.78
CA ALA A 8 19.55 20.51 -3.00
C ALA A 8 19.07 20.25 -3.12
N ASP A 9 19.73 20.55 -2.79
CA ASP A 9 18.78 20.20 -2.80
C ASP A 9 18.43 19.77 -2.86
N TYR A 10 18.75 19.97 -2.90
CA TYR A 10 17.87 19.58 -2.78
C TYR A 10 17.37 19.21 -2.95
N ILE A 11 17.93 19.26 -3.23
CA ILE A 11 17.03 18.96 -3.23
C ILE A 11 16.57 18.62 -2.88
N ASN A 12 17.05 18.77 -2.70
CA ASN A 12 16.11 18.37 -2.29
C ASN A 12 15.71 17.99 -1.99
N VAL A 13 16.23 18.08 -1.91
CA VAL A 13 15.44 17.69 -1.56
C VAL A 13 14.98 17.31 -1.09
N ALA A 14 15.42 17.15 -0.92
CA ALA A 14 14.71 16.73 -0.47
C ALA A 14 14.45 16.30 -0.02
N ALA A 15 14.82 16.16 0.24
CA ALA A 15 14.36 15.67 0.64
C ALA A 15 14.19 15.11 1.13
N SER A 16 14.49 14.92 1.41
CA SER A 16 14.14 14.32 1.77
C SER A 16 13.77 13.67 2.36
N SER A 17 14.11 13.38 2.65
CA SER A 17 13.64 12.70 2.95
C SER A 17 12.96 12.06 3.55
N THR A 18 12.57 11.94 3.54
CA THR A 18 11.87 11.48 4.12
C THR A 18 10.93 10.68 3.81
N GLY A 19 10.96 10.11 3.68
CA GLY A 19 10.22 9.21 3.47
C GLY A 19 9.04 9.37 2.77
N GLY A 20 8.34 8.59 2.76
CA GLY A 20 7.20 8.49 2.12
C GLY A 20 6.52 9.56 1.71
N THR A 21 6.81 10.39 2.18
CA THR A 21 6.13 11.40 1.98
C THR A 21 6.00 11.85 0.74
N LEU A 22 6.59 11.56 0.06
CA LEU A 22 6.52 12.06 -1.05
C LEU A 22 5.56 11.76 -1.76
N ALA A 23 4.95 11.14 -1.44
CA ALA A 23 3.99 10.72 -2.09
C ALA A 23 3.36 11.62 -2.81
N SER A 24 3.61 11.74 -3.83
CA SER A 24 2.92 12.56 -4.59
C SER A 24 2.02 11.75 -5.36
N GLY A 25 1.31 10.90 -4.88
CA GLY A 25 0.40 10.05 -5.61
C GLY A 25 -0.97 10.02 -5.00
N LYS A 26 -1.88 9.43 -5.73
CA LYS A 26 -3.25 9.20 -5.29
C LYS A 26 -3.67 7.82 -5.73
N VAL A 27 -4.59 7.23 -4.99
CA VAL A 27 -5.22 5.99 -5.40
C VAL A 27 -6.68 6.22 -5.71
N SER A 28 -7.23 5.39 -6.58
CA SER A 28 -8.64 5.47 -6.95
C SER A 28 -9.20 4.06 -7.05
N ILE A 29 -10.46 3.92 -6.67
CA ILE A 29 -11.15 2.64 -6.79
C ILE A 29 -12.06 2.71 -8.01
N PRO A 30 -11.81 1.90 -9.03
CA PRO A 30 -12.61 1.95 -10.26
C PRO A 30 -14.09 1.71 -9.96
N GLY A 31 -14.93 2.55 -10.55
CA GLY A 31 -16.38 2.42 -10.38
C GLY A 31 -16.94 3.07 -9.13
N ARG A 32 -16.11 3.67 -8.30
CA ARG A 32 -16.56 4.33 -7.09
C ARG A 32 -16.28 5.82 -7.20
N ASP A 33 -17.29 6.62 -7.56
CA ASP A 33 -17.11 8.04 -7.80
C ASP A 33 -16.67 8.81 -6.55
N ASP A 34 -17.02 8.32 -5.38
CA ASP A 34 -16.65 8.96 -4.13
C ASP A 34 -15.27 8.53 -3.63
N LEU A 35 -14.61 7.62 -4.32
CA LEU A 35 -13.32 7.10 -3.89
C LEU A 35 -12.28 7.26 -5.00
N GLN A 36 -12.15 8.49 -5.47
CA GLN A 36 -11.17 8.86 -6.48
C GLN A 36 -10.15 9.82 -5.88
N ASP A 37 -8.91 9.72 -6.35
CA ASP A 37 -7.83 10.62 -5.93
C ASP A 37 -7.66 10.68 -4.41
N ILE A 38 -7.59 9.50 -3.80
CA ILE A 38 -7.48 9.38 -2.34
C ILE A 38 -6.02 9.34 -1.95
N PRO A 39 -5.63 10.05 -0.88
CA PRO A 39 -4.24 10.01 -0.44
C PRO A 39 -3.87 8.65 0.16
N PHE A 40 -2.59 8.33 0.10
CA PHE A 40 -2.06 7.13 0.72
C PHE A 40 -0.68 7.44 1.28
N THR A 41 -0.14 6.54 2.08
CA THR A 41 1.24 6.62 2.55
C THR A 41 1.99 5.37 2.09
N THR A 42 3.31 5.44 2.12
CA THR A 42 4.14 4.33 1.67
C THR A 42 4.84 3.68 2.85
N ALA A 43 5.51 2.56 2.59
CA ALA A 43 6.33 1.90 3.59
C ALA A 43 7.76 2.43 3.51
N SER A 44 8.45 2.42 4.65
CA SER A 44 9.85 2.77 4.69
C SER A 44 10.75 1.56 4.44
N PHE A 45 10.21 0.51 3.87
CA PHE A 45 10.90 -0.74 3.59
C PHE A 45 10.38 -1.30 2.25
N GLY A 46 11.10 -2.28 1.74
CA GLY A 46 10.73 -2.90 0.46
C GLY A 46 11.12 -2.04 -0.72
N GLU A 47 10.54 -2.35 -1.87
CA GLU A 47 10.85 -1.62 -3.09
C GLU A 47 10.18 -0.24 -3.07
N PRO A 48 10.86 0.80 -3.48
CA PRO A 48 10.21 2.10 -3.62
C PRO A 48 9.07 2.03 -4.61
N LEU A 49 8.02 2.80 -4.35
CA LEU A 49 6.88 2.82 -5.24
C LEU A 49 7.31 3.38 -6.60
N PRO A 50 6.88 2.76 -7.71
CA PRO A 50 7.16 3.30 -9.04
C PRO A 50 6.63 4.73 -9.16
N ILE A 51 7.39 5.62 -9.78
CA ILE A 51 6.96 7.01 -9.94
C ILE A 51 6.58 7.27 -11.39
N ALA A 52 5.84 8.33 -11.60
CA ALA A 52 5.40 8.76 -12.92
C ALA A 52 4.64 7.67 -13.68
N THR A 53 3.84 6.90 -12.94
CA THR A 53 3.09 5.78 -13.52
C THR A 53 1.64 5.79 -13.07
N VAL A 54 0.79 5.11 -13.83
CA VAL A 54 -0.56 4.77 -13.41
C VAL A 54 -0.67 3.26 -13.55
N ILE A 55 -0.81 2.57 -12.42
CA ILE A 55 -0.85 1.11 -12.43
C ILE A 55 -2.13 0.66 -11.77
N THR A 56 -2.84 -0.24 -12.42
CA THR A 56 -4.03 -0.86 -11.86
C THR A 56 -3.66 -2.23 -11.32
N TYR A 57 -3.88 -2.43 -10.05
CA TYR A 57 -3.63 -3.72 -9.42
C TYR A 57 -4.94 -4.47 -9.24
N THR A 58 -4.94 -5.74 -9.63
CA THR A 58 -6.06 -6.63 -9.29
C THR A 58 -5.87 -7.04 -7.83
N VAL A 59 -6.89 -6.88 -7.03
CA VAL A 59 -6.79 -7.05 -5.58
C VAL A 59 -7.46 -8.34 -5.11
N LEU A 60 -6.76 -9.06 -4.25
CA LEU A 60 -7.33 -10.21 -3.54
C LEU A 60 -7.27 -9.87 -2.04
N PRO A 61 -8.42 -9.66 -1.40
CA PRO A 61 -8.41 -9.37 0.03
C PRO A 61 -8.03 -10.59 0.85
N ALA A 62 -7.18 -10.39 1.86
CA ALA A 62 -6.80 -11.47 2.76
C ALA A 62 -8.01 -12.10 3.45
N ILE A 63 -9.01 -11.29 3.80
CA ILE A 63 -10.22 -11.80 4.46
C ILE A 63 -10.98 -12.78 3.55
N ALA A 64 -10.88 -12.63 2.25
CA ALA A 64 -11.54 -13.54 1.32
C ALA A 64 -10.79 -14.88 1.21
N VAL A 65 -9.49 -14.88 1.50
CA VAL A 65 -8.70 -16.09 1.48
C VAL A 65 -8.90 -16.85 2.79
N ASP A 66 -8.76 -16.18 3.91
CA ASP A 66 -8.85 -16.79 5.23
C ASP A 66 -9.22 -15.70 6.25
N PRO A 67 -10.46 -15.63 6.68
CA PRO A 67 -10.89 -14.62 7.65
C PRO A 67 -10.08 -14.62 8.94
N ALA A 68 -9.50 -15.74 9.33
CA ALA A 68 -8.70 -15.81 10.54
C ALA A 68 -7.33 -15.18 10.35
N ASN A 69 -6.93 -14.89 9.12
CA ASN A 69 -5.64 -14.28 8.81
C ASN A 69 -5.80 -12.94 8.08
N VAL A 70 -6.84 -12.20 8.42
CA VAL A 70 -7.15 -10.92 7.78
C VAL A 70 -6.02 -9.90 7.97
N GLU A 71 -5.25 -10.04 9.05
CA GLU A 71 -4.15 -9.13 9.35
C GLU A 71 -2.81 -9.62 8.83
N GLY A 72 -2.79 -10.79 8.20
CA GLY A 72 -1.57 -11.27 7.56
C GLY A 72 -0.44 -11.61 8.51
N CYS A 73 -0.76 -11.96 9.75
CA CYS A 73 0.26 -12.28 10.73
C CYS A 73 0.79 -13.70 10.59
N ASN A 74 0.13 -14.51 9.80
CA ASN A 74 0.55 -15.89 9.53
C ASN A 74 0.78 -16.08 8.04
N PRO A 75 1.66 -17.01 7.65
CA PRO A 75 1.90 -17.28 6.23
C PRO A 75 0.67 -17.85 5.52
N TRP A 76 0.62 -17.66 4.22
CA TRP A 76 -0.39 -18.29 3.36
C TRP A 76 0.32 -19.33 2.49
N PRO A 77 -0.42 -20.26 1.91
CA PRO A 77 0.15 -21.20 0.94
C PRO A 77 0.84 -20.46 -0.22
N ALA A 78 1.93 -21.02 -0.71
CA ALA A 78 2.67 -20.40 -1.81
C ALA A 78 1.73 -20.23 -3.02
N GLY A 79 1.83 -19.09 -3.66
CA GLY A 79 1.01 -18.82 -4.85
C GLY A 79 -0.37 -18.25 -4.58
N THR A 80 -0.77 -18.09 -3.33
CA THR A 80 -2.08 -17.53 -2.98
C THR A 80 -2.38 -16.22 -3.70
N PHE A 81 -1.40 -15.32 -3.75
CA PHE A 81 -1.59 -13.99 -4.32
C PHE A 81 -0.86 -13.79 -5.65
N THR A 82 -0.49 -14.86 -6.33
CA THR A 82 0.29 -14.75 -7.58
C THR A 82 -0.41 -13.82 -8.58
N GLY A 83 0.31 -12.79 -9.01
CA GLY A 83 -0.21 -11.83 -9.99
C GLY A 83 -1.20 -10.84 -9.42
N LYS A 84 -1.34 -10.76 -8.09
CA LYS A 84 -2.32 -9.90 -7.47
C LYS A 84 -1.71 -9.05 -6.39
N ALA A 85 -2.40 -7.99 -6.01
CA ALA A 85 -2.09 -7.23 -4.81
C ALA A 85 -2.88 -7.80 -3.64
N ALA A 86 -2.21 -8.00 -2.52
CA ALA A 86 -2.88 -8.48 -1.32
C ALA A 86 -3.41 -7.29 -0.52
N LEU A 87 -4.66 -7.35 -0.09
CA LEU A 87 -5.25 -6.31 0.75
C LEU A 87 -5.35 -6.85 2.17
N ILE A 88 -4.63 -6.23 3.10
CA ILE A 88 -4.41 -6.75 4.44
C ILE A 88 -4.78 -5.69 5.47
N ARG A 89 -5.50 -6.07 6.53
CA ARG A 89 -5.91 -5.12 7.55
C ARG A 89 -4.77 -4.82 8.53
N ARG A 90 -4.66 -3.56 8.94
CA ARG A 90 -3.76 -3.18 10.02
C ARG A 90 -4.17 -3.87 11.32
N GLY A 91 -3.21 -4.29 12.11
CA GLY A 91 -3.46 -4.80 13.45
C GLY A 91 -2.59 -5.99 13.81
N VAL A 92 -2.41 -6.19 15.06
CA VAL A 92 -1.77 -7.31 15.73
C VAL A 92 -0.28 -7.43 15.49
N CYS A 93 0.17 -7.56 14.26
CA CYS A 93 1.60 -7.74 13.99
C CYS A 93 2.17 -6.59 13.16
N GLU A 94 3.50 -6.55 13.07
CA GLU A 94 4.19 -5.49 12.38
C GLU A 94 3.88 -5.46 10.88
N PHE A 95 3.99 -4.29 10.27
CA PHE A 95 3.73 -4.14 8.84
C PHE A 95 4.69 -4.99 8.01
N GLY A 96 5.96 -5.07 8.41
CA GLY A 96 6.93 -5.91 7.70
C GLY A 96 6.52 -7.37 7.65
N VAL A 97 5.94 -7.88 8.73
CA VAL A 97 5.46 -9.27 8.79
C VAL A 97 4.34 -9.49 7.78
N LYS A 98 3.37 -8.56 7.74
CA LYS A 98 2.23 -8.67 6.82
C LYS A 98 2.70 -8.70 5.38
N VAL A 99 3.59 -7.79 5.03
CA VAL A 99 4.05 -7.65 3.65
C VAL A 99 4.93 -8.82 3.25
N LEU A 100 5.81 -9.26 4.15
CA LEU A 100 6.67 -10.41 3.86
C LEU A 100 5.85 -11.68 3.65
N ASN A 101 4.85 -11.92 4.48
CA ASN A 101 3.99 -13.10 4.32
C ASN A 101 3.28 -13.08 2.98
N ALA A 102 2.79 -11.91 2.54
CA ALA A 102 2.13 -11.78 1.25
C ALA A 102 3.11 -11.97 0.10
N GLU A 103 4.30 -11.41 0.23
CA GLU A 103 5.31 -11.57 -0.82
C GLU A 103 5.70 -13.04 -0.98
N GLN A 104 5.86 -13.75 0.11
CA GLN A 104 6.21 -15.17 0.07
C GLN A 104 5.06 -16.01 -0.50
N ALA A 105 3.86 -15.49 -0.49
CA ALA A 105 2.70 -16.14 -1.09
C ALA A 105 2.44 -15.65 -2.54
N GLY A 106 3.39 -14.92 -3.12
CA GLY A 106 3.34 -14.53 -4.52
C GLY A 106 2.79 -13.15 -4.83
N ALA A 107 2.44 -12.36 -3.83
CA ALA A 107 1.89 -11.04 -4.08
C ALA A 107 2.89 -10.15 -4.81
N GLU A 108 2.42 -9.37 -5.77
CA GLU A 108 3.28 -8.41 -6.46
C GLU A 108 3.25 -7.03 -5.81
N PHE A 109 2.31 -6.80 -4.92
CA PHE A 109 2.11 -5.51 -4.28
C PHE A 109 1.24 -5.75 -3.04
N VAL A 110 1.38 -4.92 -2.02
CA VAL A 110 0.55 -5.06 -0.82
C VAL A 110 -0.11 -3.74 -0.49
N ILE A 111 -1.40 -3.81 -0.18
CA ILE A 111 -2.18 -2.67 0.26
C ILE A 111 -2.61 -2.97 1.69
N VAL A 112 -2.14 -2.17 2.64
CA VAL A 112 -2.60 -2.30 4.03
C VAL A 112 -3.67 -1.23 4.25
N TYR A 113 -4.81 -1.61 4.79
CA TYR A 113 -5.85 -0.64 5.10
C TYR A 113 -6.06 -0.53 6.60
N ASN A 114 -6.45 0.65 7.05
CA ASN A 114 -6.62 0.90 8.47
C ASN A 114 -7.81 0.11 9.01
N HIS A 115 -7.73 -0.28 10.27
CA HIS A 115 -8.85 -0.91 10.94
C HIS A 115 -9.93 0.14 11.27
N ALA A 116 -11.11 -0.31 11.69
CA ALA A 116 -12.23 0.59 11.92
C ALA A 116 -11.93 1.65 12.96
N THR A 117 -11.21 1.29 14.02
CA THR A 117 -10.87 2.24 15.08
C THR A 117 -9.99 3.38 14.57
N GLY A 118 -9.06 3.08 13.67
CA GLY A 118 -8.19 4.11 13.09
C GLY A 118 -8.87 4.92 11.99
N GLY A 119 -9.98 4.44 11.46
CA GLY A 119 -10.73 5.15 10.45
C GLY A 119 -9.93 5.41 9.18
N ASP A 120 -10.05 6.60 8.66
CA ASP A 120 -9.35 6.95 7.43
C ASP A 120 -8.04 7.68 7.68
N GLY A 121 -7.56 7.69 8.92
CA GLY A 121 -6.25 8.24 9.23
C GLY A 121 -5.15 7.43 8.56
N LEU A 122 -4.12 8.13 8.10
CA LEU A 122 -2.99 7.49 7.44
C LEU A 122 -1.79 7.47 8.36
N ILE A 123 -1.02 6.40 8.29
CA ILE A 123 0.20 6.27 9.07
C ILE A 123 1.32 5.79 8.17
N ASN A 124 2.55 6.01 8.58
CA ASN A 124 3.69 5.51 7.85
C ASN A 124 4.00 4.11 8.36
N MET A 125 4.29 3.20 7.44
CA MET A 125 4.57 1.81 7.81
C MET A 125 6.06 1.63 8.03
N GLY A 126 6.43 1.28 9.25
CA GLY A 126 7.82 0.98 9.59
C GLY A 126 8.17 -0.49 9.34
N PRO A 127 9.47 -0.79 9.25
CA PRO A 127 9.91 -2.13 8.86
C PRO A 127 9.76 -3.19 9.97
N GLY A 128 9.86 -2.81 11.21
CA GLY A 128 9.91 -3.80 12.29
C GLY A 128 11.10 -4.72 12.14
N ASP A 129 10.95 -5.97 12.60
CA ASP A 129 12.08 -6.91 12.62
C ASP A 129 12.39 -7.51 11.27
N VAL A 130 11.44 -7.61 10.36
CA VAL A 130 11.62 -8.33 9.10
C VAL A 130 11.42 -7.48 7.85
N GLY A 131 11.19 -6.19 8.00
CA GLY A 131 10.94 -5.33 6.84
C GLY A 131 12.11 -5.29 5.85
N ASP A 132 13.35 -5.50 6.33
CA ASP A 132 14.51 -5.53 5.46
C ASP A 132 14.54 -6.75 4.54
N GLN A 133 13.69 -7.74 4.77
CA GLN A 133 13.59 -8.89 3.89
C GLN A 133 12.54 -8.68 2.79
N VAL A 134 11.75 -7.63 2.87
CA VAL A 134 10.71 -7.36 1.89
C VAL A 134 11.31 -6.73 0.65
N THR A 135 10.91 -7.20 -0.52
CA THR A 135 11.43 -6.69 -1.80
C THR A 135 10.35 -6.11 -2.69
N ILE A 136 9.09 -6.10 -2.28
CA ILE A 136 8.01 -5.53 -3.08
C ILE A 136 7.54 -4.21 -2.47
N SER A 137 6.80 -3.42 -3.25
CA SER A 137 6.25 -2.16 -2.77
C SER A 137 4.96 -2.39 -1.99
N SER A 138 4.69 -1.50 -1.05
CA SER A 138 3.42 -1.53 -0.31
C SER A 138 2.98 -0.11 0.03
N ILE A 139 1.67 0.04 0.19
CA ILE A 139 1.06 1.32 0.57
C ILE A 139 0.05 1.12 1.67
N PHE A 140 -0.32 2.21 2.32
CA PHE A 140 -1.33 2.23 3.38
C PHE A 140 -2.47 3.15 2.98
N ILE A 141 -3.69 2.68 3.11
CA ILE A 141 -4.91 3.45 2.81
C ILE A 141 -5.85 3.43 4.01
N GLY A 142 -6.86 4.27 3.99
CA GLY A 142 -7.82 4.34 5.08
C GLY A 142 -8.79 3.16 5.13
N ASN A 143 -9.56 3.11 6.20
CA ASN A 143 -10.55 2.04 6.39
C ASN A 143 -11.64 2.07 5.33
N THR A 144 -12.18 3.25 5.02
CA THR A 144 -13.28 3.37 4.06
C THR A 144 -12.88 2.80 2.70
N ALA A 145 -11.70 3.15 2.21
CA ALA A 145 -11.22 2.65 0.92
C ALA A 145 -11.01 1.14 0.96
N GLY A 146 -10.40 0.63 2.03
CA GLY A 146 -10.16 -0.81 2.17
C GLY A 146 -11.46 -1.61 2.18
N GLU A 147 -12.44 -1.16 2.95
CA GLU A 147 -13.72 -1.85 3.04
C GLU A 147 -14.48 -1.79 1.72
N ALA A 148 -14.35 -0.69 0.97
CA ALA A 148 -14.99 -0.57 -0.34
C ALA A 148 -14.42 -1.59 -1.33
N ILE A 149 -13.11 -1.81 -1.31
CA ILE A 149 -12.50 -2.83 -2.17
C ILE A 149 -13.01 -4.22 -1.80
N ILE A 150 -13.14 -4.50 -0.50
CA ILE A 150 -13.65 -5.79 -0.04
C ILE A 150 -15.09 -5.98 -0.51
N GLU A 151 -15.90 -4.91 -0.43
CA GLU A 151 -17.27 -4.98 -0.90
C GLU A 151 -17.32 -5.25 -2.39
N ASP A 152 -16.47 -4.59 -3.17
CA ASP A 152 -16.40 -4.82 -4.61
C ASP A 152 -16.01 -6.26 -4.91
N TYR A 153 -15.06 -6.80 -4.16
CA TYR A 153 -14.64 -8.19 -4.33
C TYR A 153 -15.81 -9.15 -4.03
N ASN A 154 -16.56 -8.88 -2.98
CA ASN A 154 -17.69 -9.74 -2.61
C ASN A 154 -18.79 -9.68 -3.67
N ASN A 155 -18.97 -8.54 -4.33
CA ASN A 155 -19.96 -8.41 -5.39
C ASN A 155 -19.48 -9.05 -6.68
N ASP A 156 -18.20 -8.92 -7.00
CA ASP A 156 -17.62 -9.51 -8.21
C ASP A 156 -16.12 -9.69 -7.99
N PRO A 157 -15.69 -10.91 -7.65
CA PRO A 157 -14.26 -11.17 -7.36
C PRO A 157 -13.31 -10.79 -8.49
N THR A 158 -13.79 -10.68 -9.72
CA THR A 158 -12.94 -10.35 -10.85
C THR A 158 -12.76 -8.85 -11.03
N SER A 159 -13.54 -8.03 -10.32
CA SER A 159 -13.52 -6.58 -10.54
C SER A 159 -12.79 -5.79 -9.46
N ALA A 160 -12.41 -6.42 -8.37
CA ALA A 160 -11.75 -5.68 -7.28
C ALA A 160 -10.38 -5.20 -7.73
N ALA A 161 -10.15 -3.92 -7.66
CA ALA A 161 -8.92 -3.30 -8.18
C ALA A 161 -8.62 -2.00 -7.47
N LEU A 162 -7.38 -1.58 -7.56
CA LEU A 162 -6.94 -0.28 -7.07
C LEU A 162 -6.02 0.33 -8.11
N VAL A 163 -6.27 1.57 -8.49
CA VAL A 163 -5.41 2.33 -9.39
C VAL A 163 -4.47 3.17 -8.56
N VAL A 164 -3.17 3.01 -8.76
CA VAL A 164 -2.16 3.80 -8.07
C VAL A 164 -1.56 4.76 -9.10
N ASN A 165 -1.80 6.05 -8.92
CA ASN A 165 -1.35 7.09 -9.83
C ASN A 165 -0.25 7.90 -9.17
N THR A 166 0.97 7.76 -9.67
CA THR A 166 2.11 8.50 -9.17
C THR A 166 2.66 9.49 -10.20
N ILE A 167 1.84 9.88 -11.17
CA ILE A 167 2.18 10.97 -12.03
C ILE A 167 2.16 12.21 -11.14
N ALA A 168 3.23 12.92 -11.17
CA ALA A 168 3.39 13.99 -10.25
C ALA A 168 2.28 14.94 -10.28
N PHE A 169 1.75 15.18 -9.16
CA PHE A 169 0.81 16.21 -9.04
C PHE A 169 1.66 17.36 -8.68
N GLN A 170 2.20 17.97 -9.63
CA GLN A 170 3.09 18.95 -9.42
C GLN A 170 2.53 19.99 -8.86
N THR A 171 2.56 20.17 -7.82
CA THR A 171 1.99 21.21 -7.25
C THR A 171 2.85 22.26 -7.26
N GLY A 172 3.41 22.42 -7.87
CA GLY A 172 4.13 23.63 -7.93
C GLY A 172 5.00 23.74 -7.03
#